data_5f4e7a3d39f3157d206b8acd1ebf4dea
#
_entry.id   5f4e7a3d39f3157d206b8acd1ebf4dea
#
_cell.length_a   1.000
_cell.length_b   1.000
_cell.length_c   1.000
_cell.angle_alpha   90.00
_cell.angle_beta   90.00
_cell.angle_gamma   90.00
#
_symmetry.space_group_name_H-M   'P 1'
#
loop_
_entity.id
_entity.type
_entity.pdbx_description
1 polymer ?
#
loop_
_entity_poly.entity_id
_entity_poly.type
_entity_poly.pdbx_seq_one_letter_code
_entity_poly.pdbx_strand_id
1 'polypeptide(L)'
;PITRKQIETALLTLKKVELNTTEQKELNFYLQEYKNIEGTDTAQLKAVQKDANQRLRGLYLHQKDFYLNVDPMGSLMRITSQGNSFTQMSHGLSFWGQAKQFSFQFYYKDYTENGNGMEAFRIASPEKSIIRLYNPTVTSQNFSEVRGSVSYSWKKGSISLGKDHLNWGYGENGKIVLDNKVSSYPLIRLDYHPTKWMQFNYTHAWLNSNIIDSNALYTAGVGAGSGELRVQYIPKYMATHSLVFKPMKGLHIAIGESVVYSDKTDIGFYIPVNFFKVYDNNRSNYNINAGSNGQFFIQASSRNQIKNTHLYGSMFIDEIRVASIFNRAKSRNQLGYTLGGSITDLFLPYLTLGTEYTRVNPFVYTNLVAAQNYTQYDRVMGDWMGNNFDRMMLFAKYNPIPKLNLYARYQSIRKGGQGTIAEQYLAEPQPPFLFDLQSKRKDWFVQFKYEWINNFYLLGSFESIDYTYKNENVHPAIQSGQTIQLGISYGIR
;
A
#
# COMPACT_ATOMS: atom_id res chain seq x y z
N PRO A 1 10.88 2.87 2.52
CA PRO A 1 11.06 1.49 2.98
C PRO A 1 12.27 1.40 3.88
N ILE A 2 12.20 0.49 4.83
CA ILE A 2 13.28 0.21 5.76
C ILE A 2 13.99 -1.04 5.25
N THR A 3 15.30 -0.98 5.04
CA THR A 3 16.09 -2.13 4.59
C THR A 3 16.32 -3.12 5.74
N ARG A 4 16.54 -4.41 5.43
CA ARG A 4 16.91 -5.42 6.45
C ARG A 4 18.10 -4.97 7.29
N LYS A 5 19.12 -4.37 6.68
CA LYS A 5 20.30 -3.83 7.37
C LYS A 5 19.95 -2.72 8.36
N GLN A 6 19.00 -1.85 8.02
CA GLN A 6 18.53 -0.81 8.96
C GLN A 6 17.80 -1.42 10.15
N ILE A 7 16.97 -2.45 9.91
CA ILE A 7 16.28 -3.20 10.97
C ILE A 7 17.31 -3.88 11.88
N GLU A 8 18.25 -4.62 11.31
CA GLU A 8 19.33 -5.27 12.06
C GLU A 8 20.10 -4.27 12.92
N THR A 9 20.53 -3.15 12.34
CA THR A 9 21.27 -2.11 13.08
C THR A 9 20.46 -1.57 14.26
N ALA A 10 19.15 -1.34 14.06
CA ALA A 10 18.26 -0.89 15.13
C ALA A 10 18.13 -1.93 16.25
N LEU A 11 17.92 -3.19 15.90
CA LEU A 11 17.82 -4.29 16.87
C LEU A 11 19.11 -4.48 17.66
N LEU A 12 20.27 -4.43 16.99
CA LEU A 12 21.57 -4.52 17.66
C LEU A 12 21.85 -3.32 18.59
N THR A 13 21.31 -2.15 18.27
CA THR A 13 21.40 -0.98 19.16
C THR A 13 20.57 -1.17 20.41
N LEU A 14 19.36 -1.77 20.30
CA LEU A 14 18.51 -2.09 21.44
C LEU A 14 19.16 -3.12 22.39
N LYS A 15 20.01 -4.01 21.88
CA LYS A 15 20.75 -4.98 22.71
C LYS A 15 21.68 -4.31 23.75
N LYS A 16 22.00 -3.03 23.56
CA LYS A 16 22.88 -2.24 24.46
C LYS A 16 22.10 -1.46 25.54
N VAL A 17 20.77 -1.58 25.54
CA VAL A 17 19.87 -0.87 26.49
C VAL A 17 19.38 -1.91 27.51
N GLU A 18 19.15 -1.48 28.74
CA GLU A 18 18.44 -2.31 29.72
C GLU A 18 17.02 -2.58 29.25
N LEU A 19 16.71 -3.85 29.09
CA LEU A 19 15.42 -4.35 28.63
C LEU A 19 14.82 -5.24 29.70
N ASN A 20 13.51 -5.16 29.90
CA ASN A 20 12.79 -6.10 30.74
C ASN A 20 12.75 -7.51 30.09
N THR A 21 12.31 -8.52 30.84
CA THR A 21 12.30 -9.91 30.37
C THR A 21 11.50 -10.13 29.09
N THR A 22 10.39 -9.40 28.93
CA THR A 22 9.53 -9.52 27.74
C THR A 22 10.15 -8.85 26.54
N GLU A 23 10.68 -7.64 26.71
CA GLU A 23 11.43 -6.93 25.66
C GLU A 23 12.65 -7.72 25.18
N GLN A 24 13.34 -8.39 26.10
CA GLN A 24 14.48 -9.27 25.76
C GLN A 24 14.02 -10.46 24.91
N LYS A 25 12.88 -11.09 25.24
CA LYS A 25 12.29 -12.17 24.42
C LYS A 25 11.90 -11.69 23.03
N GLU A 26 11.31 -10.51 22.95
CA GLU A 26 10.91 -9.89 21.69
C GLU A 26 12.12 -9.52 20.84
N LEU A 27 13.13 -8.88 21.42
CA LEU A 27 14.38 -8.57 20.73
C LEU A 27 15.04 -9.84 20.17
N ASN A 28 15.13 -10.89 20.96
CA ASN A 28 15.71 -12.17 20.53
C ASN A 28 14.89 -12.80 19.40
N PHE A 29 13.56 -12.75 19.47
CA PHE A 29 12.68 -13.23 18.41
C PHE A 29 12.94 -12.53 17.07
N TYR A 30 13.03 -11.19 17.06
CA TYR A 30 13.31 -10.44 15.83
C TYR A 30 14.75 -10.58 15.35
N LEU A 31 15.72 -10.70 16.26
CA LEU A 31 17.12 -10.96 15.86
C LEU A 31 17.29 -12.30 15.15
N GLN A 32 16.52 -13.33 15.49
CA GLN A 32 16.54 -14.61 14.76
C GLN A 32 16.21 -14.44 13.28
N GLU A 33 15.40 -13.42 12.92
CA GLU A 33 15.03 -13.19 11.54
C GLU A 33 15.94 -12.21 10.83
N TYR A 34 16.31 -11.13 11.50
CA TYR A 34 16.95 -9.99 10.85
C TYR A 34 18.47 -9.93 11.02
N LYS A 35 19.02 -10.64 12.02
CA LYS A 35 20.48 -10.68 12.20
C LYS A 35 21.13 -11.30 10.97
N ASN A 36 22.09 -10.59 10.41
CA ASN A 36 22.88 -11.12 9.30
C ASN A 36 23.73 -12.29 9.75
N ILE A 37 23.82 -13.31 8.90
CA ILE A 37 24.67 -14.47 9.13
C ILE A 37 25.97 -14.21 8.40
N GLU A 38 27.07 -14.14 9.15
CA GLU A 38 28.40 -14.05 8.55
C GLU A 38 28.67 -15.31 7.74
N GLY A 39 28.98 -15.13 6.45
CA GLY A 39 29.33 -16.23 5.55
C GLY A 39 30.77 -16.68 5.78
N THR A 40 31.06 -17.91 5.44
CA THR A 40 32.39 -18.49 5.38
C THR A 40 33.00 -18.34 3.99
N ASP A 41 34.33 -18.47 3.86
CA ASP A 41 35.01 -18.37 2.55
C ASP A 41 34.53 -19.47 1.58
N THR A 42 34.12 -20.65 2.11
CA THR A 42 33.50 -21.73 1.33
C THR A 42 31.99 -21.58 1.29
N ALA A 43 31.41 -21.76 0.11
CA ALA A 43 29.97 -21.74 -0.06
C ALA A 43 29.30 -22.90 0.72
N GLN A 44 28.30 -22.55 1.52
CA GLN A 44 27.48 -23.52 2.25
C GLN A 44 26.09 -23.55 1.66
N LEU A 45 25.77 -24.62 0.94
CA LEU A 45 24.43 -24.90 0.43
C LEU A 45 23.73 -25.86 1.38
N LYS A 46 22.57 -25.47 1.91
CA LYS A 46 21.75 -26.32 2.78
C LYS A 46 20.28 -26.24 2.36
N ALA A 47 19.57 -27.36 2.49
CA ALA A 47 18.16 -27.46 2.15
C ALA A 47 17.37 -28.02 3.35
N VAL A 48 16.18 -27.46 3.57
CA VAL A 48 15.22 -27.85 4.62
C VAL A 48 15.89 -27.98 6.00
N GLN A 49 16.66 -26.97 6.38
CA GLN A 49 17.40 -26.93 7.64
C GLN A 49 17.24 -25.57 8.32
N LYS A 50 17.52 -25.56 9.63
CA LYS A 50 17.62 -24.29 10.36
C LYS A 50 18.92 -23.58 10.00
N ASP A 51 18.80 -22.28 9.73
CA ASP A 51 19.96 -21.39 9.58
C ASP A 51 20.65 -21.15 10.95
N ALA A 52 21.76 -20.40 10.94
CA ALA A 52 22.49 -20.09 12.18
C ALA A 52 21.67 -19.26 13.19
N ASN A 53 20.61 -18.61 12.74
CA ASN A 53 19.65 -17.89 13.58
C ASN A 53 18.48 -18.78 14.05
N GLN A 54 18.56 -20.10 13.86
CA GLN A 54 17.54 -21.09 14.22
C GLN A 54 16.21 -20.94 13.46
N ARG A 55 16.20 -20.25 12.31
CA ARG A 55 15.03 -20.17 11.43
C ARG A 55 15.07 -21.30 10.39
N LEU A 56 13.95 -21.99 10.21
CA LEU A 56 13.79 -22.97 9.14
C LEU A 56 13.82 -22.27 7.80
N ARG A 57 14.65 -22.77 6.87
CA ARG A 57 14.75 -22.29 5.49
C ARG A 57 14.47 -23.44 4.52
N GLY A 58 13.84 -23.11 3.40
CA GLY A 58 13.64 -24.09 2.34
C GLY A 58 14.97 -24.44 1.67
N LEU A 59 15.70 -23.45 1.21
CA LEU A 59 17.06 -23.57 0.69
C LEU A 59 17.82 -22.31 1.04
N TYR A 60 19.05 -22.43 1.50
CA TYR A 60 19.91 -21.27 1.66
C TYR A 60 21.35 -21.56 1.19
N LEU A 61 21.95 -20.58 0.55
CA LEU A 61 23.33 -20.55 0.13
C LEU A 61 24.01 -19.36 0.80
N HIS A 62 25.05 -19.63 1.59
CA HIS A 62 25.80 -18.60 2.28
C HIS A 62 27.27 -18.72 1.96
N GLN A 63 27.88 -17.58 1.59
CA GLN A 63 29.30 -17.38 1.40
C GLN A 63 29.65 -15.96 1.87
N LYS A 64 30.93 -15.62 2.09
CA LYS A 64 31.40 -14.36 2.68
C LYS A 64 30.70 -13.09 2.17
N ASP A 65 30.55 -12.93 0.86
CA ASP A 65 29.96 -11.74 0.23
C ASP A 65 28.65 -12.03 -0.53
N PHE A 66 28.11 -13.23 -0.33
CA PHE A 66 26.92 -13.68 -1.02
C PHE A 66 26.03 -14.52 -0.13
N TYR A 67 24.75 -14.21 -0.09
CA TYR A 67 23.76 -15.12 0.46
C TYR A 67 22.48 -15.10 -0.39
N LEU A 68 21.84 -16.27 -0.44
CA LEU A 68 20.54 -16.48 -1.07
C LEU A 68 19.70 -17.35 -0.15
N ASN A 69 18.47 -16.93 0.12
CA ASN A 69 17.46 -17.72 0.79
C ASN A 69 16.28 -17.91 -0.16
N VAL A 70 15.80 -19.15 -0.24
CA VAL A 70 14.62 -19.53 -1.02
C VAL A 70 13.68 -20.26 -0.11
N ASP A 71 12.50 -19.70 0.11
CA ASP A 71 11.50 -20.26 1.00
C ASP A 71 10.21 -20.55 0.21
N PRO A 72 9.63 -21.74 0.32
CA PRO A 72 8.30 -22.03 -0.20
C PRO A 72 7.26 -21.24 0.59
N MET A 73 6.15 -20.93 -0.07
CA MET A 73 5.01 -20.26 0.54
C MET A 73 3.73 -21.01 0.21
N GLY A 74 2.79 -20.98 1.13
CA GLY A 74 1.47 -21.54 0.91
C GLY A 74 0.48 -21.07 1.93
N SER A 75 -0.80 -21.11 1.58
CA SER A 75 -1.88 -20.87 2.52
C SER A 75 -3.14 -21.63 2.15
N LEU A 76 -3.92 -21.92 3.16
CA LEU A 76 -5.27 -22.44 3.04
C LEU A 76 -6.18 -21.60 3.95
N MET A 77 -7.15 -20.92 3.35
CA MET A 77 -8.10 -20.06 4.06
C MET A 77 -9.53 -20.48 3.72
N ARG A 78 -10.36 -20.61 4.72
CA ARG A 78 -11.81 -20.72 4.56
C ARG A 78 -12.45 -19.37 4.88
N ILE A 79 -13.23 -18.86 3.97
CA ILE A 79 -13.95 -17.59 4.10
C ILE A 79 -15.45 -17.90 4.05
N THR A 80 -16.17 -17.47 5.07
CA THR A 80 -17.64 -17.59 5.15
C THR A 80 -18.22 -16.19 5.33
N SER A 81 -19.10 -15.79 4.43
CA SER A 81 -19.72 -14.47 4.41
C SER A 81 -21.16 -14.57 3.96
N GLN A 82 -22.09 -14.06 4.77
CA GLN A 82 -23.54 -13.97 4.41
C GLN A 82 -24.14 -15.31 3.94
N GLY A 83 -23.82 -16.41 4.62
CA GLY A 83 -24.32 -17.74 4.26
C GLY A 83 -23.60 -18.42 3.09
N ASN A 84 -22.75 -17.70 2.36
CA ASN A 84 -21.89 -18.25 1.32
C ASN A 84 -20.51 -18.56 1.86
N SER A 85 -19.80 -19.47 1.21
CA SER A 85 -18.44 -19.76 1.59
C SER A 85 -17.57 -20.21 0.42
N PHE A 86 -16.30 -19.83 0.48
CA PHE A 86 -15.29 -20.28 -0.47
C PHE A 86 -13.98 -20.59 0.25
N THR A 87 -13.15 -21.38 -0.41
CA THR A 87 -11.81 -21.72 0.06
C THR A 87 -10.80 -21.06 -0.86
N GLN A 88 -9.85 -20.33 -0.28
CA GLN A 88 -8.70 -19.78 -0.98
C GLN A 88 -7.46 -20.62 -0.64
N MET A 89 -6.86 -21.22 -1.63
CA MET A 89 -5.58 -21.91 -1.56
C MET A 89 -4.52 -21.06 -2.24
N SER A 90 -3.30 -21.13 -1.76
CA SER A 90 -2.18 -20.50 -2.46
C SER A 90 -0.91 -21.29 -2.30
N HIS A 91 -0.05 -21.22 -3.32
CA HIS A 91 1.30 -21.75 -3.30
C HIS A 91 2.25 -20.79 -4.02
N GLY A 92 3.52 -20.86 -3.69
CA GLY A 92 4.49 -19.95 -4.29
C GLY A 92 5.88 -20.09 -3.70
N LEU A 93 6.73 -19.15 -4.09
CA LEU A 93 8.12 -19.08 -3.66
C LEU A 93 8.48 -17.62 -3.35
N SER A 94 9.27 -17.45 -2.31
CA SER A 94 10.01 -16.22 -2.08
C SER A 94 11.50 -16.51 -2.09
N PHE A 95 12.27 -15.67 -2.75
CA PHE A 95 13.70 -15.66 -2.57
C PHE A 95 14.21 -14.24 -2.34
N TRP A 96 15.25 -14.13 -1.54
CA TRP A 96 15.89 -12.87 -1.24
C TRP A 96 17.35 -13.12 -0.89
N GLY A 97 18.18 -12.17 -1.24
CA GLY A 97 19.60 -12.32 -1.03
C GLY A 97 20.36 -11.03 -1.25
N GLN A 98 21.67 -11.16 -1.08
CA GLN A 98 22.62 -10.06 -1.28
C GLN A 98 23.89 -10.60 -1.90
N ALA A 99 24.48 -9.81 -2.81
CA ALA A 99 25.80 -10.01 -3.40
C ALA A 99 26.56 -8.68 -3.28
N LYS A 100 27.45 -8.54 -2.29
CA LYS A 100 28.15 -7.30 -1.96
C LYS A 100 27.15 -6.13 -1.78
N GLN A 101 27.19 -5.12 -2.67
CA GLN A 101 26.31 -3.96 -2.66
C GLN A 101 24.95 -4.19 -3.31
N PHE A 102 24.78 -5.27 -4.06
CA PHE A 102 23.53 -5.63 -4.68
C PHE A 102 22.68 -6.45 -3.73
N SER A 103 21.39 -6.12 -3.64
CA SER A 103 20.38 -6.93 -2.98
C SER A 103 19.25 -7.22 -3.97
N PHE A 104 18.65 -8.37 -3.82
CA PHE A 104 17.55 -8.81 -4.67
C PHE A 104 16.49 -9.50 -3.82
N GLN A 105 15.26 -9.33 -4.23
CA GLN A 105 14.10 -10.02 -3.68
C GLN A 105 13.13 -10.39 -4.79
N PHE A 106 12.44 -11.50 -4.59
CA PHE A 106 11.40 -11.96 -5.49
C PHE A 106 10.32 -12.66 -4.67
N TYR A 107 9.08 -12.45 -5.07
CA TYR A 107 7.90 -13.03 -4.48
C TYR A 107 6.97 -13.43 -5.62
N TYR A 108 6.63 -14.71 -5.65
CA TYR A 108 5.62 -15.27 -6.55
C TYR A 108 4.63 -16.06 -5.72
N LYS A 109 3.36 -15.81 -5.92
CA LYS A 109 2.29 -16.54 -5.26
C LYS A 109 1.11 -16.69 -6.19
N ASP A 110 0.69 -17.91 -6.39
CA ASP A 110 -0.48 -18.27 -7.14
C ASP A 110 -1.63 -18.64 -6.21
N TYR A 111 -2.84 -18.20 -6.56
CA TYR A 111 -4.03 -18.36 -5.76
C TYR A 111 -5.12 -19.07 -6.58
N THR A 112 -5.77 -20.00 -5.92
CA THR A 112 -6.99 -20.66 -6.41
C THR A 112 -8.09 -20.44 -5.38
N GLU A 113 -9.24 -19.97 -5.85
CA GLU A 113 -10.43 -19.80 -5.02
C GLU A 113 -11.55 -20.68 -5.58
N ASN A 114 -12.20 -21.42 -4.68
CA ASN A 114 -13.29 -22.32 -5.02
C ASN A 114 -14.46 -22.16 -4.03
N GLY A 115 -15.64 -21.95 -4.56
CA GLY A 115 -16.87 -21.81 -3.77
C GLY A 115 -17.75 -20.66 -4.22
N ASN A 116 -18.65 -20.21 -3.35
CA ASN A 116 -19.66 -19.21 -3.66
C ASN A 116 -19.44 -17.92 -2.86
N GLY A 117 -19.91 -16.78 -3.40
CA GLY A 117 -19.89 -15.49 -2.70
C GLY A 117 -18.57 -14.73 -2.76
N MET A 118 -17.61 -15.11 -3.61
CA MET A 118 -16.32 -14.45 -3.76
C MET A 118 -16.45 -12.99 -4.17
N GLU A 119 -17.29 -12.69 -5.16
CA GLU A 119 -17.52 -11.32 -5.63
C GLU A 119 -18.20 -10.46 -4.57
N ALA A 120 -19.28 -10.97 -3.95
CA ALA A 120 -19.96 -10.26 -2.88
C ALA A 120 -19.02 -9.93 -1.71
N PHE A 121 -18.13 -10.85 -1.35
CA PHE A 121 -17.11 -10.62 -0.34
C PHE A 121 -16.15 -9.48 -0.71
N ARG A 122 -15.69 -9.39 -1.96
CA ARG A 122 -14.79 -8.33 -2.43
C ARG A 122 -15.46 -6.98 -2.50
N ILE A 123 -16.71 -6.94 -2.92
CA ILE A 123 -17.50 -5.71 -2.95
C ILE A 123 -17.77 -5.20 -1.53
N ALA A 124 -18.10 -6.10 -0.59
CA ALA A 124 -18.33 -5.72 0.81
C ALA A 124 -17.06 -5.32 1.57
N SER A 125 -15.89 -5.80 1.14
CA SER A 125 -14.59 -5.54 1.79
C SER A 125 -13.56 -4.98 0.81
N PRO A 126 -13.81 -3.79 0.22
CA PRO A 126 -12.95 -3.22 -0.83
C PRO A 126 -11.57 -2.78 -0.33
N GLU A 127 -11.35 -2.68 0.98
CA GLU A 127 -10.05 -2.39 1.58
C GLU A 127 -9.07 -3.55 1.52
N LYS A 128 -9.51 -4.75 1.19
CA LYS A 128 -8.62 -5.91 1.01
C LYS A 128 -7.94 -5.83 -0.34
N SER A 129 -6.65 -6.19 -0.38
CA SER A 129 -5.82 -6.04 -1.57
C SER A 129 -6.51 -6.57 -2.83
N ILE A 130 -6.47 -5.75 -3.87
CA ILE A 130 -7.28 -5.92 -5.06
C ILE A 130 -6.57 -6.83 -6.03
N ILE A 131 -7.25 -7.93 -6.31
CA ILE A 131 -6.91 -8.86 -7.35
C ILE A 131 -7.91 -8.64 -8.49
N ARG A 132 -7.41 -8.46 -9.69
CA ARG A 132 -8.28 -8.36 -10.86
C ARG A 132 -8.90 -9.72 -11.14
N LEU A 133 -10.22 -9.80 -11.08
CA LEU A 133 -10.99 -10.99 -11.44
C LEU A 133 -11.48 -10.84 -12.87
N TYR A 134 -11.29 -11.88 -13.67
CA TYR A 134 -11.71 -11.87 -15.06
C TYR A 134 -13.12 -12.43 -15.26
N ASN A 135 -13.62 -13.18 -14.28
CA ASN A 135 -14.94 -13.82 -14.40
C ASN A 135 -15.61 -14.00 -13.03
N PRO A 136 -16.29 -12.96 -12.51
CA PRO A 136 -16.83 -12.95 -11.15
C PRO A 136 -18.01 -13.90 -10.92
N THR A 137 -18.58 -14.49 -11.98
CA THR A 137 -19.77 -15.38 -11.88
C THR A 137 -19.42 -16.86 -11.75
N VAL A 138 -18.15 -17.24 -11.90
CA VAL A 138 -17.70 -18.61 -11.75
C VAL A 138 -17.44 -18.98 -10.30
N THR A 139 -17.59 -20.25 -9.98
CA THR A 139 -17.31 -20.81 -8.64
C THR A 139 -15.85 -21.18 -8.43
N SER A 140 -14.99 -20.97 -9.41
CA SER A 140 -13.54 -21.20 -9.33
C SER A 140 -12.79 -20.07 -10.03
N GLN A 141 -11.77 -19.53 -9.39
CA GLN A 141 -10.97 -18.42 -9.92
C GLN A 141 -9.50 -18.63 -9.59
N ASN A 142 -8.63 -18.26 -10.53
CA ASN A 142 -7.20 -18.30 -10.37
C ASN A 142 -6.59 -16.92 -10.65
N PHE A 143 -5.59 -16.54 -9.87
CA PHE A 143 -4.84 -15.31 -10.07
C PHE A 143 -3.46 -15.41 -9.42
N SER A 144 -2.51 -14.66 -9.94
CA SER A 144 -1.12 -14.69 -9.46
C SER A 144 -0.66 -13.31 -9.01
N GLU A 145 0.18 -13.27 -8.01
CA GLU A 145 0.90 -12.08 -7.57
C GLU A 145 2.40 -12.28 -7.78
N VAL A 146 3.02 -11.35 -8.52
CA VAL A 146 4.46 -11.33 -8.75
C VAL A 146 5.01 -9.98 -8.33
N ARG A 147 6.00 -10.00 -7.44
CA ARG A 147 6.79 -8.83 -7.05
C ARG A 147 8.27 -9.19 -7.06
N GLY A 148 9.11 -8.25 -7.39
CA GLY A 148 10.54 -8.47 -7.34
C GLY A 148 11.30 -7.18 -7.57
N SER A 149 12.49 -7.09 -6.98
CA SER A 149 13.36 -5.94 -7.18
C SER A 149 14.82 -6.32 -7.03
N VAL A 150 15.65 -5.58 -7.76
CA VAL A 150 17.11 -5.54 -7.60
C VAL A 150 17.48 -4.15 -7.15
N SER A 151 18.35 -4.05 -6.16
CA SER A 151 18.78 -2.78 -5.58
C SER A 151 20.31 -2.74 -5.49
N TYR A 152 20.90 -1.61 -5.85
CA TYR A 152 22.28 -1.28 -5.58
C TYR A 152 22.34 -0.28 -4.44
N SER A 153 23.12 -0.57 -3.40
CA SER A 153 23.24 0.25 -2.19
C SER A 153 24.65 0.76 -1.99
N TRP A 154 24.76 2.05 -1.63
CA TRP A 154 26.02 2.68 -1.22
C TRP A 154 25.87 3.31 0.17
N LYS A 155 26.92 3.89 0.70
CA LYS A 155 26.95 4.42 2.08
C LYS A 155 25.78 5.36 2.42
N LYS A 156 25.31 6.16 1.46
CA LYS A 156 24.30 7.21 1.68
C LYS A 156 23.00 7.00 0.92
N GLY A 157 22.80 5.86 0.26
CA GLY A 157 21.57 5.64 -0.48
C GLY A 157 21.47 4.31 -1.19
N SER A 158 20.43 4.17 -1.97
CA SER A 158 20.20 3.02 -2.86
C SER A 158 19.39 3.43 -4.08
N ILE A 159 19.62 2.72 -5.18
CA ILE A 159 18.75 2.74 -6.36
C ILE A 159 18.19 1.34 -6.54
N SER A 160 16.90 1.25 -6.88
CA SER A 160 16.20 -0.01 -7.07
C SER A 160 15.41 0.01 -8.38
N LEU A 161 15.38 -1.12 -9.04
CA LEU A 161 14.51 -1.39 -10.19
C LEU A 161 13.68 -2.63 -9.86
N GLY A 162 12.38 -2.59 -10.09
CA GLY A 162 11.54 -3.73 -9.83
C GLY A 162 10.07 -3.50 -10.10
N LYS A 163 9.27 -4.46 -9.63
CA LYS A 163 7.80 -4.39 -9.59
C LYS A 163 7.36 -4.60 -8.16
N ASP A 164 6.72 -3.58 -7.58
CA ASP A 164 6.26 -3.61 -6.18
C ASP A 164 5.15 -2.58 -5.95
N HIS A 165 4.72 -2.43 -4.71
CA HIS A 165 3.84 -1.38 -4.24
C HIS A 165 4.63 -0.24 -3.59
N LEU A 166 4.16 0.98 -3.74
CA LEU A 166 4.55 2.08 -2.86
C LEU A 166 3.53 2.21 -1.72
N ASN A 167 4.02 2.62 -0.57
CA ASN A 167 3.20 2.80 0.62
C ASN A 167 3.71 4.02 1.39
N TRP A 168 3.14 5.20 1.10
CA TRP A 168 3.53 6.49 1.66
C TRP A 168 2.37 7.15 2.36
N GLY A 169 2.66 7.79 3.49
CA GLY A 169 1.65 8.42 4.34
C GLY A 169 1.41 7.65 5.61
N TYR A 170 0.64 8.26 6.47
CA TYR A 170 0.17 7.68 7.71
C TYR A 170 -1.31 7.34 7.59
N GLY A 171 -1.71 6.23 8.16
CA GLY A 171 -3.06 5.71 8.16
C GLY A 171 -3.07 4.23 8.52
N GLU A 172 -4.03 3.81 9.31
CA GLU A 172 -4.16 2.42 9.78
C GLU A 172 -4.91 1.54 8.77
N ASN A 173 -5.96 2.05 8.14
CA ASN A 173 -6.78 1.30 7.19
C ASN A 173 -6.95 1.99 5.84
N GLY A 174 -5.97 2.74 5.43
CA GLY A 174 -5.91 3.45 4.15
C GLY A 174 -4.98 4.64 4.27
N LYS A 175 -4.27 4.95 3.19
CA LYS A 175 -3.33 6.07 3.13
C LYS A 175 -3.69 6.98 1.97
N ILE A 176 -3.84 8.25 2.26
CA ILE A 176 -4.29 9.23 1.27
C ILE A 176 -3.23 9.60 0.24
N VAL A 177 -1.94 9.33 0.50
CA VAL A 177 -0.86 9.63 -0.46
C VAL A 177 -0.65 8.47 -1.41
N LEU A 178 -0.13 7.34 -0.91
CA LEU A 178 0.03 6.10 -1.69
C LEU A 178 -0.26 4.91 -0.79
N ASP A 179 -1.22 4.10 -1.19
CA ASP A 179 -1.61 2.87 -0.51
C ASP A 179 -1.19 1.63 -1.32
N ASN A 180 -0.91 0.54 -0.64
CA ASN A 180 -0.55 -0.75 -1.25
C ASN A 180 -1.76 -1.64 -1.58
N LYS A 181 -2.95 -1.07 -1.64
CA LYS A 181 -4.20 -1.81 -1.95
C LYS A 181 -4.55 -1.87 -3.43
N VAL A 182 -3.67 -1.37 -4.29
CA VAL A 182 -3.71 -1.53 -5.75
C VAL A 182 -2.79 -2.66 -6.20
N SER A 183 -2.91 -3.12 -7.44
CA SER A 183 -1.95 -4.08 -8.02
C SER A 183 -0.55 -3.47 -8.11
N SER A 184 0.48 -4.30 -7.93
CA SER A 184 1.88 -3.90 -8.04
C SER A 184 2.22 -3.41 -9.46
N TYR A 185 3.15 -2.49 -9.56
CA TYR A 185 3.56 -1.86 -10.82
C TYR A 185 5.09 -1.77 -10.92
N PRO A 186 5.65 -1.78 -12.16
CA PRO A 186 7.07 -1.55 -12.38
C PRO A 186 7.47 -0.15 -11.90
N LEU A 187 8.67 -0.03 -11.32
CA LEU A 187 9.19 1.23 -10.81
C LEU A 187 10.71 1.26 -10.77
N ILE A 188 11.26 2.47 -10.90
CA ILE A 188 12.62 2.82 -10.50
C ILE A 188 12.50 3.69 -9.26
N ARG A 189 13.37 3.45 -8.28
CA ARG A 189 13.36 4.16 -7.01
C ARG A 189 14.75 4.55 -6.58
N LEU A 190 14.90 5.79 -6.11
CA LEU A 190 16.11 6.33 -5.48
C LEU A 190 15.78 6.72 -4.04
N ASP A 191 16.55 6.20 -3.10
CA ASP A 191 16.57 6.64 -1.70
C ASP A 191 17.94 7.23 -1.39
N TYR A 192 17.99 8.49 -0.95
CA TYR A 192 19.24 9.19 -0.67
C TYR A 192 19.21 9.88 0.69
N HIS A 193 20.22 9.61 1.50
CA HIS A 193 20.38 10.12 2.87
C HIS A 193 21.65 10.98 2.94
N PRO A 194 21.62 12.23 2.48
CA PRO A 194 22.83 13.09 2.50
C PRO A 194 23.33 13.33 3.91
N THR A 195 22.42 13.45 4.87
CA THR A 195 22.71 13.66 6.30
C THR A 195 21.84 12.73 7.17
N LYS A 196 22.09 12.71 8.49
CA LYS A 196 21.28 11.93 9.44
C LYS A 196 19.85 12.51 9.65
N TRP A 197 19.69 13.79 9.40
CA TRP A 197 18.42 14.51 9.62
C TRP A 197 17.62 14.75 8.34
N MET A 198 18.17 14.43 7.15
CA MET A 198 17.50 14.64 5.87
C MET A 198 17.56 13.38 5.00
N GLN A 199 16.44 13.06 4.36
CA GLN A 199 16.30 11.99 3.39
C GLN A 199 15.56 12.51 2.17
N PHE A 200 16.03 12.15 0.99
CA PHE A 200 15.36 12.37 -0.28
C PHE A 200 14.92 11.03 -0.88
N ASN A 201 13.68 10.97 -1.34
CA ASN A 201 13.14 9.81 -2.05
C ASN A 201 12.63 10.26 -3.41
N TYR A 202 12.88 9.47 -4.43
CA TYR A 202 12.30 9.64 -5.74
C TYR A 202 11.84 8.29 -6.27
N THR A 203 10.71 8.29 -6.99
CA THR A 203 10.24 7.12 -7.72
C THR A 203 9.64 7.54 -9.05
N HIS A 204 9.96 6.78 -10.09
CA HIS A 204 9.26 6.78 -11.36
C HIS A 204 8.58 5.42 -11.54
N ALA A 205 7.28 5.41 -11.87
CA ALA A 205 6.47 4.21 -11.99
C ALA A 205 5.74 4.16 -13.34
N TRP A 206 5.59 2.95 -13.86
CA TRP A 206 4.79 2.63 -15.05
C TRP A 206 3.45 2.06 -14.57
N LEU A 207 2.38 2.75 -14.92
CA LEU A 207 1.03 2.44 -14.48
C LEU A 207 0.17 1.95 -15.65
N ASN A 208 -1.02 1.44 -15.34
CA ASN A 208 -2.04 1.14 -16.32
C ASN A 208 -3.20 2.14 -16.19
N SER A 209 -3.59 2.78 -17.29
CA SER A 209 -4.68 3.77 -17.30
C SER A 209 -6.07 3.13 -17.25
N ASN A 210 -6.19 1.88 -17.72
CA ASN A 210 -7.48 1.22 -18.01
C ASN A 210 -8.36 1.98 -19.03
N ILE A 211 -7.76 2.92 -19.78
CA ILE A 211 -8.42 3.68 -20.84
C ILE A 211 -7.92 3.16 -22.18
N ILE A 212 -8.83 2.67 -23.02
CA ILE A 212 -8.51 2.15 -24.33
C ILE A 212 -7.99 3.28 -25.23
N ASP A 213 -6.85 3.04 -25.89
CA ASP A 213 -6.35 3.89 -26.96
C ASP A 213 -7.06 3.51 -28.27
N SER A 214 -8.03 4.31 -28.65
CA SER A 214 -8.80 4.07 -29.90
C SER A 214 -7.96 4.15 -31.16
N ASN A 215 -6.78 4.79 -31.12
CA ASN A 215 -5.87 4.90 -32.26
C ASN A 215 -4.95 3.69 -32.40
N ALA A 216 -4.87 2.84 -31.37
CA ALA A 216 -4.02 1.67 -31.33
C ALA A 216 -4.80 0.34 -31.38
N LEU A 217 -6.02 0.37 -31.94
CA LEU A 217 -6.83 -0.83 -32.16
C LEU A 217 -6.45 -1.45 -33.51
N TYR A 218 -6.23 -2.77 -33.50
CA TYR A 218 -5.99 -3.52 -34.74
C TYR A 218 -6.50 -4.96 -34.62
N THR A 219 -6.84 -5.56 -35.74
CA THR A 219 -7.27 -6.96 -35.80
C THR A 219 -6.03 -7.87 -35.82
N ALA A 220 -6.02 -8.91 -35.00
CA ALA A 220 -4.97 -9.92 -35.01
C ALA A 220 -4.88 -10.63 -36.36
N GLY A 221 -3.65 -10.97 -36.76
CA GLY A 221 -3.38 -11.63 -38.06
C GLY A 221 -3.96 -13.03 -38.17
N VAL A 222 -3.64 -13.71 -39.26
CA VAL A 222 -4.12 -15.07 -39.62
C VAL A 222 -3.58 -16.10 -38.61
N GLY A 223 -4.43 -17.03 -38.17
CA GLY A 223 -4.08 -18.12 -37.27
C GLY A 223 -5.05 -18.23 -36.07
N ALA A 224 -4.65 -18.95 -35.04
CA ALA A 224 -5.41 -18.99 -33.78
C ALA A 224 -5.50 -17.57 -33.20
N GLY A 225 -6.71 -17.06 -33.01
CA GLY A 225 -6.99 -15.66 -32.64
C GLY A 225 -7.12 -14.71 -33.85
N SER A 226 -7.19 -15.26 -35.08
CA SER A 226 -7.47 -14.49 -36.31
C SER A 226 -8.84 -13.79 -36.18
N GLY A 227 -8.88 -12.50 -36.48
CA GLY A 227 -10.09 -11.69 -36.36
C GLY A 227 -10.37 -11.14 -34.99
N GLU A 228 -9.59 -11.47 -33.96
CA GLU A 228 -9.72 -10.87 -32.62
C GLU A 228 -9.20 -9.42 -32.63
N LEU A 229 -9.94 -8.53 -32.02
CA LEU A 229 -9.54 -7.15 -31.84
C LEU A 229 -8.48 -7.05 -30.75
N ARG A 230 -7.31 -6.52 -31.10
CA ARG A 230 -6.25 -6.18 -30.16
C ARG A 230 -6.49 -4.80 -29.60
N VAL A 231 -6.53 -4.72 -28.26
CA VAL A 231 -6.78 -3.50 -27.51
C VAL A 231 -5.52 -3.09 -26.76
N GLN A 232 -5.12 -1.85 -26.90
CA GLN A 232 -4.05 -1.24 -26.11
C GLN A 232 -4.65 -0.17 -25.19
N TYR A 233 -4.03 0.02 -24.03
CA TYR A 233 -4.38 1.10 -23.12
C TYR A 233 -3.45 2.30 -23.35
N ILE A 234 -3.97 3.49 -23.16
CA ILE A 234 -3.16 4.72 -23.14
C ILE A 234 -2.04 4.56 -22.13
N PRO A 235 -0.75 4.72 -22.52
CA PRO A 235 0.38 4.64 -21.60
C PRO A 235 0.25 5.65 -20.45
N LYS A 236 0.58 5.22 -19.24
CA LYS A 236 0.44 6.02 -18.03
C LYS A 236 1.65 5.88 -17.14
N TYR A 237 2.05 6.98 -16.53
CA TYR A 237 3.24 7.06 -15.69
C TYR A 237 2.99 7.91 -14.45
N MET A 238 3.81 7.70 -13.43
CA MET A 238 3.86 8.57 -12.25
C MET A 238 5.32 8.84 -11.90
N ALA A 239 5.65 10.10 -11.69
CA ALA A 239 6.88 10.49 -11.01
C ALA A 239 6.51 11.12 -9.66
N THR A 240 7.27 10.79 -8.62
CA THR A 240 7.02 11.33 -7.29
C THR A 240 8.33 11.46 -6.52
N HIS A 241 8.46 12.51 -5.74
CA HIS A 241 9.58 12.68 -4.84
C HIS A 241 9.17 13.31 -3.51
N SER A 242 10.01 13.13 -2.51
CA SER A 242 9.80 13.73 -1.19
C SER A 242 11.11 14.02 -0.47
N LEU A 243 11.09 15.10 0.32
CA LEU A 243 12.10 15.43 1.31
C LEU A 243 11.55 15.11 2.70
N VAL A 244 12.27 14.29 3.44
CA VAL A 244 11.95 13.93 4.81
C VAL A 244 12.95 14.56 5.74
N PHE A 245 12.48 15.35 6.69
CA PHE A 245 13.28 16.00 7.72
C PHE A 245 13.07 15.30 9.06
N LYS A 246 14.16 15.09 9.80
CA LYS A 246 14.21 14.48 11.13
C LYS A 246 14.88 15.46 12.09
N PRO A 247 14.19 16.57 12.48
CA PRO A 247 14.81 17.64 13.27
C PRO A 247 15.24 17.17 14.66
N MET A 248 14.55 16.18 15.21
CA MET A 248 14.88 15.55 16.49
C MET A 248 14.45 14.08 16.49
N LYS A 249 14.92 13.31 17.46
CA LYS A 249 14.55 11.89 17.62
C LYS A 249 13.04 11.74 17.75
N GLY A 250 12.45 10.89 16.93
CA GLY A 250 11.02 10.62 16.95
C GLY A 250 10.13 11.60 16.18
N LEU A 251 10.65 12.75 15.70
CA LEU A 251 9.90 13.69 14.88
C LEU A 251 10.33 13.59 13.41
N HIS A 252 9.38 13.28 12.54
CA HIS A 252 9.58 13.21 11.09
C HIS A 252 8.58 14.15 10.41
N ILE A 253 9.04 14.97 9.48
CA ILE A 253 8.23 15.84 8.64
C ILE A 253 8.63 15.56 7.20
N ALA A 254 7.67 15.29 6.34
CA ALA A 254 7.91 15.06 4.93
C ALA A 254 7.06 16.03 4.09
N ILE A 255 7.67 16.56 3.05
CA ILE A 255 6.99 17.30 1.98
C ILE A 255 7.35 16.65 0.65
N GLY A 256 6.41 16.60 -0.27
CA GLY A 256 6.67 16.02 -1.58
C GLY A 256 5.64 16.41 -2.60
N GLU A 257 5.95 16.07 -3.84
CA GLU A 257 5.05 16.18 -4.96
C GLU A 257 5.00 14.90 -5.76
N SER A 258 3.94 14.71 -6.49
CA SER A 258 3.78 13.68 -7.50
C SER A 258 3.17 14.27 -8.76
N VAL A 259 3.39 13.61 -9.87
CA VAL A 259 2.76 13.93 -11.14
C VAL A 259 2.35 12.64 -11.82
N VAL A 260 1.10 12.55 -12.24
CA VAL A 260 0.59 11.49 -13.12
C VAL A 260 0.45 12.05 -14.51
N TYR A 261 1.04 11.39 -15.48
CA TYR A 261 1.04 11.82 -16.88
C TYR A 261 0.84 10.62 -17.83
N SER A 262 0.44 10.91 -19.07
CA SER A 262 0.04 9.89 -20.03
C SER A 262 0.69 10.08 -21.40
N ASP A 263 0.35 9.20 -22.32
CA ASP A 263 0.68 9.15 -23.74
C ASP A 263 2.13 8.74 -24.01
N LYS A 264 3.11 9.46 -23.56
CA LYS A 264 4.53 9.16 -23.75
C LYS A 264 5.36 9.50 -22.52
N THR A 265 6.50 8.83 -22.41
CA THR A 265 7.48 9.17 -21.38
C THR A 265 8.08 10.55 -21.62
N ASP A 266 8.36 11.28 -20.54
CA ASP A 266 8.98 12.60 -20.60
C ASP A 266 10.23 12.62 -19.70
N ILE A 267 11.37 12.95 -20.32
CA ILE A 267 12.66 12.93 -19.64
C ILE A 267 12.74 13.89 -18.44
N GLY A 268 12.00 15.00 -18.45
CA GLY A 268 11.98 15.94 -17.34
C GLY A 268 11.44 15.34 -16.06
N PHE A 269 10.56 14.36 -16.15
CA PHE A 269 10.04 13.64 -14.99
C PHE A 269 10.97 12.51 -14.50
N TYR A 270 12.02 12.16 -15.25
CA TYR A 270 13.08 11.26 -14.81
C TYR A 270 14.19 11.97 -14.03
N ILE A 271 14.21 13.30 -14.02
CA ILE A 271 15.18 14.07 -13.25
C ILE A 271 14.69 14.19 -11.80
N PRO A 272 15.32 13.50 -10.82
CA PRO A 272 14.78 13.38 -9.47
C PRO A 272 14.61 14.70 -8.71
N VAL A 273 15.44 15.70 -9.03
CA VAL A 273 15.46 17.02 -8.36
C VAL A 273 14.67 18.07 -9.11
N ASN A 274 14.04 17.72 -10.23
CA ASN A 274 13.22 18.65 -10.99
C ASN A 274 11.93 18.94 -10.20
N PHE A 275 11.53 20.21 -10.14
CA PHE A 275 10.24 20.60 -9.56
C PHE A 275 9.14 20.36 -10.60
N PHE A 276 8.42 19.26 -10.45
CA PHE A 276 7.53 18.70 -11.48
C PHE A 276 6.44 19.68 -11.88
N LYS A 277 5.83 20.37 -10.90
CA LYS A 277 4.77 21.34 -11.19
C LYS A 277 5.26 22.52 -12.02
N VAL A 278 6.46 23.02 -11.74
CA VAL A 278 7.05 24.13 -12.53
C VAL A 278 7.42 23.64 -13.92
N TYR A 279 8.02 22.45 -14.01
CA TYR A 279 8.34 21.85 -15.31
C TYR A 279 7.10 21.63 -16.17
N ASP A 280 6.04 21.08 -15.60
CA ASP A 280 4.78 20.82 -16.29
C ASP A 280 4.12 22.13 -16.76
N ASN A 281 4.08 23.17 -15.92
CA ASN A 281 3.54 24.46 -16.28
C ASN A 281 4.32 25.09 -17.44
N ASN A 282 5.65 25.05 -17.44
CA ASN A 282 6.47 25.56 -18.53
C ASN A 282 6.20 24.80 -19.83
N ARG A 283 6.11 23.48 -19.77
CA ARG A 283 5.79 22.64 -20.93
C ARG A 283 4.40 22.95 -21.49
N SER A 284 3.40 23.14 -20.65
CA SER A 284 2.03 23.43 -21.03
C SER A 284 1.87 24.80 -21.68
N ASN A 285 2.72 25.77 -21.33
CA ASN A 285 2.74 27.10 -21.99
C ASN A 285 3.15 27.06 -23.48
N TYR A 286 3.96 26.05 -23.84
CA TYR A 286 4.45 25.89 -25.23
C TYR A 286 3.65 24.86 -26.03
N ASN A 287 2.85 24.03 -25.36
CA ASN A 287 2.12 22.94 -25.98
C ASN A 287 0.72 22.84 -25.37
N ILE A 288 -0.28 23.33 -26.13
CA ILE A 288 -1.68 23.22 -25.72
C ILE A 288 -2.02 21.75 -25.49
N ASN A 289 -2.67 21.42 -24.40
CA ASN A 289 -3.03 20.06 -23.96
C ASN A 289 -1.87 19.19 -23.47
N ALA A 290 -0.74 19.76 -23.09
CA ALA A 290 0.38 19.00 -22.53
C ALA A 290 0.36 18.89 -21.00
N GLY A 291 -0.63 19.44 -20.31
CA GLY A 291 -0.74 19.41 -18.86
C GLY A 291 -0.80 18.00 -18.28
N SER A 292 -0.22 17.84 -17.11
CA SER A 292 -0.19 16.61 -16.32
C SER A 292 -0.93 16.82 -15.00
N ASN A 293 -1.34 15.73 -14.35
CA ASN A 293 -2.02 15.78 -13.05
C ASN A 293 -0.98 15.84 -11.93
N GLY A 294 -0.74 17.02 -11.36
CA GLY A 294 0.24 17.24 -10.31
C GLY A 294 -0.40 17.33 -8.93
N GLN A 295 0.23 16.68 -7.93
CA GLN A 295 -0.22 16.65 -6.56
C GLN A 295 0.90 17.05 -5.61
N PHE A 296 0.52 17.65 -4.45
CA PHE A 296 1.43 17.90 -3.33
C PHE A 296 0.99 17.13 -2.08
N PHE A 297 1.94 16.78 -1.24
CA PHE A 297 1.62 16.15 0.03
C PHE A 297 2.56 16.59 1.15
N ILE A 298 2.00 16.63 2.35
CA ILE A 298 2.71 16.94 3.59
C ILE A 298 2.39 15.83 4.59
N GLN A 299 3.39 15.38 5.33
CA GLN A 299 3.24 14.34 6.32
C GLN A 299 4.03 14.71 7.57
N ALA A 300 3.49 14.38 8.74
CA ALA A 300 4.18 14.56 10.00
C ALA A 300 3.94 13.34 10.91
N SER A 301 4.96 12.98 11.68
CA SER A 301 4.89 11.90 12.66
C SER A 301 5.75 12.23 13.86
N SER A 302 5.15 12.18 15.04
CA SER A 302 5.79 12.41 16.34
C SER A 302 5.66 11.15 17.18
N ARG A 303 6.78 10.53 17.54
CA ARG A 303 6.84 9.33 18.39
C ARG A 303 7.60 9.61 19.66
N ASN A 304 7.00 9.31 20.80
CA ASN A 304 7.60 9.45 22.12
C ASN A 304 8.03 10.88 22.52
N GLN A 305 7.51 11.92 21.87
CA GLN A 305 7.57 13.28 22.41
C GLN A 305 6.68 13.39 23.67
N ILE A 306 5.54 12.74 23.62
CA ILE A 306 4.74 12.36 24.79
C ILE A 306 4.99 10.86 25.00
N LYS A 307 5.30 10.46 26.24
CA LYS A 307 5.68 9.07 26.56
C LYS A 307 4.69 8.06 25.96
N ASN A 308 5.22 7.03 25.29
CA ASN A 308 4.48 5.94 24.68
C ASN A 308 3.42 6.37 23.64
N THR A 309 3.45 7.61 23.18
CA THR A 309 2.46 8.17 22.26
C THR A 309 3.03 8.33 20.85
N HIS A 310 2.23 8.00 19.85
CA HIS A 310 2.47 8.28 18.45
C HIS A 310 1.36 9.16 17.90
N LEU A 311 1.69 10.38 17.48
CA LEU A 311 0.80 11.28 16.76
C LEU A 311 1.25 11.37 15.30
N TYR A 312 0.29 11.41 14.38
CA TYR A 312 0.62 11.49 12.96
C TYR A 312 -0.46 12.22 12.16
N GLY A 313 -0.03 12.77 11.04
CA GLY A 313 -0.92 13.36 10.06
C GLY A 313 -0.35 13.28 8.66
N SER A 314 -1.25 13.24 7.69
CA SER A 314 -0.95 13.34 6.27
C SER A 314 -1.95 14.28 5.63
N MET A 315 -1.50 15.09 4.68
CA MET A 315 -2.34 15.93 3.82
C MET A 315 -1.94 15.68 2.37
N PHE A 316 -2.92 15.55 1.50
CA PHE A 316 -2.76 15.39 0.06
C PHE A 316 -3.55 16.48 -0.64
N ILE A 317 -2.93 17.18 -1.56
CA ILE A 317 -3.50 18.30 -2.30
C ILE A 317 -3.43 17.95 -3.78
N ASP A 318 -4.58 17.72 -4.39
CA ASP A 318 -4.70 17.44 -5.82
C ASP A 318 -4.86 18.75 -6.61
N GLU A 319 -5.84 19.57 -6.24
CA GLU A 319 -6.02 20.90 -6.81
C GLU A 319 -6.44 21.89 -5.73
N ILE A 320 -5.81 23.08 -5.74
CA ILE A 320 -6.16 24.16 -4.86
C ILE A 320 -6.04 25.51 -5.60
N ARG A 321 -7.09 26.34 -5.53
CA ARG A 321 -7.05 27.73 -5.99
C ARG A 321 -6.66 28.63 -4.83
N VAL A 322 -5.37 28.89 -4.67
CA VAL A 322 -4.83 29.68 -3.53
C VAL A 322 -5.48 31.06 -3.45
N ALA A 323 -5.69 31.74 -4.59
CA ALA A 323 -6.30 33.08 -4.64
C ALA A 323 -7.76 33.10 -4.13
N SER A 324 -8.46 31.98 -4.09
CA SER A 324 -9.86 31.89 -3.69
C SER A 324 -10.10 30.84 -2.58
N ILE A 325 -9.07 30.43 -1.87
CA ILE A 325 -9.15 29.34 -0.88
C ILE A 325 -10.22 29.60 0.20
N PHE A 326 -10.44 30.86 0.58
CA PHE A 326 -11.45 31.26 1.56
C PHE A 326 -12.75 31.76 0.91
N ASN A 327 -12.80 31.88 -0.41
CA ASN A 327 -14.00 32.28 -1.14
C ASN A 327 -14.83 31.05 -1.49
N ARG A 328 -15.86 30.78 -0.70
CA ARG A 328 -16.69 29.57 -0.82
C ARG A 328 -17.34 29.39 -2.20
N ALA A 329 -17.60 30.48 -2.91
CA ALA A 329 -18.22 30.45 -4.25
C ALA A 329 -17.23 30.06 -5.37
N LYS A 330 -15.93 30.31 -5.18
CA LYS A 330 -14.90 30.13 -6.22
C LYS A 330 -13.78 29.18 -5.82
N SER A 331 -13.82 28.64 -4.59
CA SER A 331 -12.77 27.74 -4.11
C SER A 331 -12.84 26.39 -4.79
N ARG A 332 -11.66 25.83 -5.12
CA ARG A 332 -11.45 24.44 -5.50
C ARG A 332 -10.48 23.84 -4.52
N ASN A 333 -11.01 23.23 -3.46
CA ASN A 333 -10.22 22.67 -2.38
C ASN A 333 -10.24 21.14 -2.47
N GLN A 334 -9.66 20.60 -3.55
CA GLN A 334 -9.52 19.17 -3.78
C GLN A 334 -8.34 18.66 -2.96
N LEU A 335 -8.58 18.43 -1.71
CA LEU A 335 -7.59 17.96 -0.73
C LEU A 335 -8.17 16.87 0.18
N GLY A 336 -7.28 16.04 0.70
CA GLY A 336 -7.59 15.07 1.73
C GLY A 336 -6.62 15.18 2.89
N TYR A 337 -7.04 14.76 4.08
CA TYR A 337 -6.18 14.67 5.25
C TYR A 337 -6.53 13.48 6.12
N THR A 338 -5.52 12.94 6.78
CA THR A 338 -5.62 11.94 7.85
C THR A 338 -4.92 12.48 9.07
N LEU A 339 -5.58 12.41 10.23
CA LEU A 339 -5.01 12.72 11.53
C LEU A 339 -5.25 11.54 12.45
N GLY A 340 -4.22 11.10 13.14
CA GLY A 340 -4.33 9.96 14.05
C GLY A 340 -3.38 10.04 15.22
N GLY A 341 -3.70 9.27 16.23
CA GLY A 341 -2.87 9.12 17.40
C GLY A 341 -3.10 7.78 18.09
N SER A 342 -2.06 7.30 18.75
CA SER A 342 -2.12 6.07 19.54
C SER A 342 -1.22 6.16 20.77
N ILE A 343 -1.58 5.43 21.78
CA ILE A 343 -0.81 5.28 23.02
C ILE A 343 -0.60 3.79 23.29
N THR A 344 0.62 3.44 23.68
CA THR A 344 1.00 2.07 24.03
C THR A 344 1.22 1.96 25.54
N ASP A 345 0.97 0.79 26.13
CA ASP A 345 1.18 0.48 27.55
C ASP A 345 0.34 1.33 28.54
N LEU A 346 -0.85 1.80 28.10
CA LEU A 346 -1.70 2.60 28.97
C LEU A 346 -2.34 1.76 30.10
N PHE A 347 -2.86 0.57 29.77
CA PHE A 347 -3.54 -0.34 30.71
C PHE A 347 -2.81 -1.66 30.87
N LEU A 348 -2.28 -2.20 29.79
CA LEU A 348 -1.57 -3.47 29.72
C LEU A 348 -0.28 -3.28 28.90
N PRO A 349 0.83 -3.95 29.28
CA PRO A 349 2.04 -3.96 28.47
C PRO A 349 1.75 -4.47 27.04
N TYR A 350 2.31 -3.78 26.04
CA TYR A 350 2.14 -4.10 24.59
C TYR A 350 0.72 -3.94 24.03
N LEU A 351 -0.20 -3.36 24.79
CA LEU A 351 -1.49 -2.91 24.29
C LEU A 351 -1.36 -1.48 23.74
N THR A 352 -1.62 -1.31 22.46
CA THR A 352 -1.71 -0.02 21.78
C THR A 352 -3.17 0.29 21.49
N LEU A 353 -3.65 1.42 21.96
CA LEU A 353 -4.97 1.96 21.64
C LEU A 353 -4.81 3.21 20.79
N GLY A 354 -5.65 3.38 19.80
CA GLY A 354 -5.56 4.55 18.93
C GLY A 354 -6.87 4.95 18.27
N THR A 355 -6.84 6.15 17.73
CA THR A 355 -7.94 6.73 16.95
C THR A 355 -7.39 7.43 15.71
N GLU A 356 -8.20 7.47 14.66
CA GLU A 356 -7.86 8.09 13.39
C GLU A 356 -9.09 8.72 12.75
N TYR A 357 -8.92 9.90 12.18
CA TYR A 357 -9.91 10.52 11.32
C TYR A 357 -9.30 10.82 9.96
N THR A 358 -9.96 10.35 8.91
CA THR A 358 -9.61 10.62 7.50
C THR A 358 -10.76 11.33 6.82
N ARG A 359 -10.45 12.39 6.06
CA ARG A 359 -11.40 13.04 5.17
C ARG A 359 -10.75 13.29 3.82
N VAL A 360 -11.46 12.98 2.76
CA VAL A 360 -11.08 13.28 1.39
C VAL A 360 -12.23 14.01 0.71
N ASN A 361 -11.95 15.22 0.22
CA ASN A 361 -12.94 16.08 -0.41
C ASN A 361 -13.39 15.51 -1.77
N PRO A 362 -14.49 16.04 -2.35
CA PRO A 362 -14.90 15.70 -3.71
C PRO A 362 -13.79 15.94 -4.73
N PHE A 363 -13.78 15.13 -5.79
CA PHE A 363 -12.90 15.21 -6.96
C PHE A 363 -11.41 15.00 -6.70
N VAL A 364 -10.97 14.73 -5.48
CA VAL A 364 -9.59 14.29 -5.20
C VAL A 364 -9.33 12.97 -5.95
N TYR A 365 -8.14 12.81 -6.53
CA TYR A 365 -7.69 11.69 -7.35
C TYR A 365 -8.26 11.65 -8.77
N THR A 366 -9.07 12.65 -9.18
CA THR A 366 -9.66 12.74 -10.52
C THR A 366 -9.06 13.87 -11.34
N ASN A 367 -9.00 13.69 -12.65
CA ASN A 367 -8.46 14.69 -13.58
C ASN A 367 -9.33 14.79 -14.83
N LEU A 368 -9.28 15.93 -15.51
CA LEU A 368 -9.96 16.17 -16.80
C LEU A 368 -9.59 15.10 -17.83
N VAL A 369 -8.31 14.71 -17.88
CA VAL A 369 -7.82 13.62 -18.72
C VAL A 369 -7.91 12.33 -17.92
N ALA A 370 -8.87 11.46 -18.23
CA ALA A 370 -9.16 10.24 -17.47
C ALA A 370 -7.93 9.30 -17.31
N ALA A 371 -7.06 9.24 -18.32
CA ALA A 371 -5.81 8.48 -18.26
C ALA A 371 -4.83 9.00 -17.19
N GLN A 372 -5.01 10.26 -16.73
CA GLN A 372 -4.17 10.91 -15.73
C GLN A 372 -4.80 10.90 -14.32
N ASN A 373 -5.95 10.24 -14.12
CA ASN A 373 -6.48 10.00 -12.77
C ASN A 373 -5.43 9.35 -11.86
N TYR A 374 -5.46 9.66 -10.57
CA TYR A 374 -4.51 9.07 -9.60
C TYR A 374 -4.88 7.60 -9.28
N THR A 375 -4.80 6.75 -10.31
CA THR A 375 -5.24 5.34 -10.26
C THR A 375 -4.19 4.41 -10.87
N GLN A 376 -4.25 3.13 -10.45
CA GLN A 376 -3.63 1.99 -11.10
C GLN A 376 -4.75 1.06 -11.56
N TYR A 377 -4.87 0.85 -12.87
CA TYR A 377 -6.09 0.35 -13.48
C TYR A 377 -7.29 1.26 -13.11
N ASP A 378 -8.35 0.68 -12.56
CA ASP A 378 -9.57 1.34 -12.10
C ASP A 378 -9.56 1.71 -10.60
N ARG A 379 -8.44 1.46 -9.89
CA ARG A 379 -8.35 1.64 -8.44
C ARG A 379 -7.47 2.83 -8.05
N VAL A 380 -7.98 3.61 -7.12
CA VAL A 380 -7.26 4.77 -6.57
C VAL A 380 -5.99 4.33 -5.86
N MET A 381 -4.86 4.98 -6.17
CA MET A 381 -3.57 4.72 -5.52
C MET A 381 -3.47 5.31 -4.11
N GLY A 382 -4.33 6.27 -3.78
CA GLY A 382 -4.50 6.79 -2.43
C GLY A 382 -5.43 5.93 -1.58
N ASP A 383 -6.27 6.55 -0.76
CA ASP A 383 -7.20 5.80 0.10
C ASP A 383 -8.21 5.00 -0.72
N TRP A 384 -8.40 3.73 -0.35
CA TRP A 384 -9.28 2.77 -1.06
C TRP A 384 -10.75 3.21 -1.18
N MET A 385 -11.20 4.14 -0.31
CA MET A 385 -12.53 4.74 -0.44
C MET A 385 -12.64 5.76 -1.59
N GLY A 386 -11.51 6.17 -2.18
CA GLY A 386 -11.48 7.19 -3.23
C GLY A 386 -11.71 8.59 -2.68
N ASN A 387 -12.56 9.37 -3.34
CA ASN A 387 -12.87 10.75 -2.95
C ASN A 387 -14.21 10.89 -2.21
N ASN A 388 -14.53 12.10 -1.75
CA ASN A 388 -15.80 12.50 -1.16
C ASN A 388 -16.26 11.56 -0.03
N PHE A 389 -15.39 11.32 0.93
CA PHE A 389 -15.71 10.49 2.09
C PHE A 389 -15.03 11.00 3.37
N ASP A 390 -15.56 10.57 4.50
CA ASP A 390 -14.83 10.57 5.76
C ASP A 390 -14.91 9.21 6.47
N ARG A 391 -13.92 8.97 7.32
CA ARG A 391 -13.79 7.78 8.15
C ARG A 391 -13.28 8.15 9.54
N MET A 392 -14.06 7.81 10.56
CA MET A 392 -13.62 7.79 11.95
C MET A 392 -13.30 6.36 12.34
N MET A 393 -12.15 6.14 12.97
CA MET A 393 -11.72 4.80 13.38
C MET A 393 -11.17 4.80 14.79
N LEU A 394 -11.49 3.75 15.53
CA LEU A 394 -10.87 3.34 16.78
C LEU A 394 -10.18 2.01 16.56
N PHE A 395 -8.99 1.82 17.12
CA PHE A 395 -8.27 0.55 16.98
C PHE A 395 -7.51 0.16 18.23
N ALA A 396 -7.31 -1.15 18.37
CA ALA A 396 -6.50 -1.76 19.40
C ALA A 396 -5.55 -2.79 18.76
N LYS A 397 -4.27 -2.78 19.18
CA LYS A 397 -3.25 -3.76 18.82
C LYS A 397 -2.69 -4.34 20.10
N TYR A 398 -2.68 -5.65 20.23
CA TYR A 398 -2.18 -6.30 21.41
C TYR A 398 -1.25 -7.47 21.06
N ASN A 399 -0.03 -7.40 21.57
CA ASN A 399 1.01 -8.38 21.33
C ASN A 399 1.47 -8.99 22.67
N PRO A 400 0.65 -9.84 23.33
CA PRO A 400 0.99 -10.40 24.64
C PRO A 400 2.28 -11.22 24.65
N ILE A 401 2.59 -11.81 23.51
CA ILE A 401 3.84 -12.51 23.22
C ILE A 401 4.29 -12.22 21.79
N PRO A 402 5.58 -12.31 21.45
CA PRO A 402 6.09 -11.99 20.11
C PRO A 402 5.44 -12.77 18.96
N LYS A 403 4.93 -13.97 19.26
CA LYS A 403 4.30 -14.89 18.30
C LYS A 403 2.81 -14.61 18.07
N LEU A 404 2.14 -13.83 18.92
CA LEU A 404 0.71 -13.58 18.86
C LEU A 404 0.42 -12.10 18.63
N ASN A 405 -0.22 -11.80 17.52
CA ASN A 405 -0.70 -10.47 17.17
C ASN A 405 -2.24 -10.48 17.17
N LEU A 406 -2.82 -9.65 18.00
CA LEU A 406 -4.25 -9.40 18.05
C LEU A 406 -4.51 -7.98 17.56
N TYR A 407 -5.51 -7.83 16.71
CA TYR A 407 -5.93 -6.54 16.17
C TYR A 407 -7.44 -6.43 16.22
N ALA A 408 -7.94 -5.29 16.69
CA ALA A 408 -9.35 -4.96 16.64
C ALA A 408 -9.53 -3.53 16.14
N ARG A 409 -10.57 -3.27 15.37
CA ARG A 409 -10.96 -1.93 14.96
C ARG A 409 -12.49 -1.79 14.93
N TYR A 410 -12.94 -0.58 15.18
CA TYR A 410 -14.25 -0.09 14.82
C TYR A 410 -14.07 1.09 13.88
N GLN A 411 -14.85 1.16 12.80
CA GLN A 411 -14.84 2.34 11.95
C GLN A 411 -16.26 2.73 11.52
N SER A 412 -16.45 4.04 11.33
CA SER A 412 -17.66 4.62 10.78
C SER A 412 -17.27 5.46 9.56
N ILE A 413 -17.86 5.16 8.41
CA ILE A 413 -17.53 5.75 7.11
C ILE A 413 -18.80 6.37 6.53
N ARG A 414 -18.65 7.58 5.94
CA ARG A 414 -19.67 8.20 5.09
C ARG A 414 -19.09 8.43 3.72
N LYS A 415 -19.80 8.04 2.68
CA LYS A 415 -19.38 8.17 1.28
C LYS A 415 -20.39 8.98 0.50
N GLY A 416 -19.96 10.09 -0.09
CA GLY A 416 -20.73 10.90 -1.04
C GLY A 416 -20.58 10.44 -2.48
N GLY A 417 -21.27 11.12 -3.40
CA GLY A 417 -21.21 10.88 -4.83
C GLY A 417 -19.84 11.19 -5.44
N GLN A 418 -19.59 10.61 -6.61
CA GLN A 418 -18.34 10.86 -7.35
C GLN A 418 -18.38 12.20 -8.10
N GLY A 419 -19.56 12.61 -8.53
CA GLY A 419 -19.73 13.78 -9.38
C GLY A 419 -19.27 13.58 -10.82
N THR A 420 -19.37 14.61 -11.60
CA THR A 420 -19.01 14.66 -13.02
C THR A 420 -17.81 15.57 -13.25
N ILE A 421 -17.14 15.41 -14.39
CA ILE A 421 -16.06 16.33 -14.83
C ILE A 421 -16.59 17.77 -14.98
N ALA A 422 -17.83 17.95 -15.42
CA ALA A 422 -18.45 19.27 -15.50
C ALA A 422 -18.60 19.92 -14.11
N GLU A 423 -19.04 19.19 -13.11
CA GLU A 423 -19.13 19.67 -11.72
C GLU A 423 -17.73 19.99 -11.15
N GLN A 424 -16.71 19.18 -11.48
CA GLN A 424 -15.35 19.43 -11.04
C GLN A 424 -14.78 20.74 -11.60
N TYR A 425 -14.97 21.02 -12.88
CA TYR A 425 -14.25 22.11 -13.56
C TYR A 425 -15.12 23.33 -13.89
N LEU A 426 -16.43 23.19 -14.01
CA LEU A 426 -17.33 24.23 -14.44
C LEU A 426 -18.27 24.74 -13.35
N ALA A 427 -18.62 23.91 -12.34
CA ALA A 427 -19.54 24.33 -11.29
C ALA A 427 -18.89 25.38 -10.36
N GLU A 428 -19.61 26.47 -10.12
CA GLU A 428 -19.31 27.51 -9.13
C GLU A 428 -20.58 27.83 -8.33
N PRO A 429 -20.64 27.51 -7.03
CA PRO A 429 -19.66 26.78 -6.24
C PRO A 429 -19.56 25.28 -6.63
N GLN A 430 -18.40 24.68 -6.34
CA GLN A 430 -18.26 23.23 -6.45
C GLN A 430 -19.20 22.51 -5.46
N PRO A 431 -19.67 21.27 -5.79
CA PRO A 431 -20.45 20.46 -4.89
C PRO A 431 -19.82 20.36 -3.49
N PRO A 432 -20.60 20.50 -2.41
CA PRO A 432 -20.06 20.51 -1.06
C PRO A 432 -19.58 19.10 -0.64
N PHE A 433 -18.78 19.06 0.39
CA PHE A 433 -18.35 17.78 1.00
C PHE A 433 -19.56 16.90 1.36
N LEU A 434 -19.46 15.60 1.04
CA LEU A 434 -20.54 14.60 1.12
C LEU A 434 -21.80 14.94 0.30
N PHE A 435 -21.67 15.77 -0.76
CA PHE A 435 -22.79 15.93 -1.70
C PHE A 435 -23.24 14.56 -2.21
N ASP A 436 -24.53 14.43 -2.49
CA ASP A 436 -25.13 13.17 -2.96
C ASP A 436 -24.69 11.97 -2.12
N LEU A 437 -24.96 12.02 -0.81
CA LEU A 437 -24.56 10.97 0.14
C LEU A 437 -25.05 9.58 -0.34
N GLN A 438 -24.13 8.72 -0.75
CA GLN A 438 -24.42 7.42 -1.34
C GLN A 438 -24.56 6.32 -0.29
N SER A 439 -23.66 6.32 0.71
CA SER A 439 -23.69 5.26 1.73
C SER A 439 -23.12 5.70 3.08
N LYS A 440 -23.54 4.98 4.11
CA LYS A 440 -22.94 4.96 5.44
C LYS A 440 -22.56 3.52 5.76
N ARG A 441 -21.36 3.32 6.31
CA ARG A 441 -20.87 2.02 6.73
C ARG A 441 -20.36 2.12 8.17
N LYS A 442 -20.74 1.14 8.99
CA LYS A 442 -20.12 0.90 10.30
C LYS A 442 -19.60 -0.53 10.28
N ASP A 443 -18.39 -0.75 10.73
CA ASP A 443 -17.86 -2.10 10.84
C ASP A 443 -17.02 -2.32 12.08
N TRP A 444 -17.08 -3.56 12.55
CA TRP A 444 -16.20 -4.14 13.54
C TRP A 444 -15.33 -5.18 12.86
N PHE A 445 -14.04 -5.12 13.11
CA PHE A 445 -13.09 -6.10 12.62
C PHE A 445 -12.18 -6.55 13.74
N VAL A 446 -12.03 -7.87 13.89
CA VAL A 446 -11.11 -8.48 14.86
C VAL A 446 -10.28 -9.51 14.11
N GLN A 447 -8.99 -9.55 14.40
CA GLN A 447 -8.04 -10.48 13.77
C GLN A 447 -7.07 -11.02 14.80
N PHE A 448 -6.70 -12.29 14.66
CA PHE A 448 -5.53 -12.85 15.29
C PHE A 448 -4.58 -13.45 14.25
N LYS A 449 -3.28 -13.39 14.56
CA LYS A 449 -2.20 -14.05 13.83
C LYS A 449 -1.27 -14.67 14.84
N TYR A 450 -1.14 -15.98 14.83
CA TYR A 450 -0.30 -16.72 15.75
C TYR A 450 0.77 -17.54 15.00
N GLU A 451 2.07 -17.29 15.26
CA GLU A 451 3.17 -18.09 14.74
C GLU A 451 3.35 -19.34 15.62
N TRP A 452 2.72 -20.44 15.25
CA TRP A 452 2.79 -21.70 15.99
C TRP A 452 4.22 -22.23 15.99
N ILE A 453 4.77 -22.47 14.81
CA ILE A 453 6.17 -22.79 14.59
C ILE A 453 6.77 -21.83 13.58
N ASN A 454 8.08 -21.82 13.40
CA ASN A 454 8.75 -20.88 12.51
C ASN A 454 8.08 -20.75 11.12
N ASN A 455 7.68 -19.55 10.75
CA ASN A 455 6.99 -19.20 9.50
C ASN A 455 5.65 -19.91 9.26
N PHE A 456 5.14 -20.70 10.20
CA PHE A 456 3.82 -21.33 10.11
C PHE A 456 2.83 -20.60 11.01
N TYR A 457 1.79 -20.05 10.39
CA TYR A 457 0.84 -19.16 11.05
C TYR A 457 -0.56 -19.75 11.07
N LEU A 458 -1.22 -19.60 12.21
CA LEU A 458 -2.67 -19.73 12.34
C LEU A 458 -3.25 -18.32 12.20
N LEU A 459 -4.25 -18.19 11.37
CA LEU A 459 -4.88 -16.91 11.00
C LEU A 459 -6.37 -17.00 11.25
N GLY A 460 -6.95 -15.94 11.82
CA GLY A 460 -8.38 -15.83 11.92
C GLY A 460 -8.82 -14.38 11.96
N SER A 461 -9.97 -14.08 11.34
CA SER A 461 -10.61 -12.78 11.45
C SER A 461 -12.13 -12.90 11.45
N PHE A 462 -12.75 -11.96 12.13
CA PHE A 462 -14.16 -11.71 12.13
C PHE A 462 -14.42 -10.25 11.73
N GLU A 463 -15.36 -10.05 10.83
CA GLU A 463 -15.79 -8.72 10.39
C GLU A 463 -17.31 -8.67 10.41
N SER A 464 -17.89 -7.63 11.00
CA SER A 464 -19.32 -7.35 10.98
C SER A 464 -19.52 -5.98 10.36
N ILE A 465 -20.26 -5.92 9.27
CA ILE A 465 -20.51 -4.71 8.49
C ILE A 465 -22.01 -4.37 8.57
N ASP A 466 -22.30 -3.12 8.87
CA ASP A 466 -23.61 -2.51 8.76
C ASP A 466 -23.55 -1.43 7.67
N TYR A 467 -24.29 -1.66 6.59
CA TYR A 467 -24.38 -0.77 5.43
C TYR A 467 -25.77 -0.16 5.28
N THR A 468 -25.81 1.15 5.04
CA THR A 468 -27.01 1.86 4.61
C THR A 468 -26.72 2.56 3.28
N TYR A 469 -27.50 2.27 2.25
CA TYR A 469 -27.41 2.87 0.91
C TYR A 469 -28.54 3.85 0.65
N LYS A 470 -28.26 4.87 -0.17
CA LYS A 470 -29.28 5.78 -0.70
C LYS A 470 -30.25 5.06 -1.63
N ASN A 471 -29.74 4.11 -2.41
CA ASN A 471 -30.52 3.31 -3.34
C ASN A 471 -30.09 1.84 -3.21
N GLU A 472 -30.88 1.05 -2.49
CA GLU A 472 -30.60 -0.37 -2.21
C GLU A 472 -30.59 -1.24 -3.48
N ASN A 473 -31.24 -0.81 -4.54
CA ASN A 473 -31.32 -1.56 -5.80
C ASN A 473 -30.04 -1.47 -6.66
N VAL A 474 -29.17 -0.51 -6.40
CA VAL A 474 -27.95 -0.29 -7.22
C VAL A 474 -26.84 -1.29 -6.89
N HIS A 475 -26.79 -1.78 -5.66
CA HIS A 475 -25.75 -2.70 -5.19
C HIS A 475 -26.30 -3.83 -4.34
N PRO A 476 -27.11 -4.75 -4.90
CA PRO A 476 -27.73 -5.83 -4.13
C PRO A 476 -26.71 -6.81 -3.51
N ALA A 477 -25.47 -6.84 -4.03
CA ALA A 477 -24.39 -7.68 -3.50
C ALA A 477 -23.70 -7.10 -2.25
N ILE A 478 -23.87 -5.80 -1.97
CA ILE A 478 -23.31 -5.16 -0.78
C ILE A 478 -24.42 -5.09 0.27
N GLN A 479 -24.44 -6.06 1.14
CA GLN A 479 -25.40 -6.13 2.24
C GLN A 479 -24.67 -6.05 3.58
N SER A 480 -25.39 -5.57 4.60
CA SER A 480 -24.94 -5.75 5.97
C SER A 480 -24.76 -7.24 6.27
N GLY A 481 -23.70 -7.59 6.98
CA GLY A 481 -23.45 -9.00 7.24
C GLY A 481 -22.16 -9.27 8.00
N GLN A 482 -21.95 -10.53 8.27
CA GLN A 482 -20.78 -11.02 8.99
C GLN A 482 -19.90 -11.86 8.07
N THR A 483 -18.59 -11.73 8.26
CA THR A 483 -17.58 -12.51 7.56
C THR A 483 -16.62 -13.13 8.55
N ILE A 484 -16.41 -14.43 8.45
CA ILE A 484 -15.44 -15.18 9.23
C ILE A 484 -14.37 -15.72 8.27
N GLN A 485 -13.11 -15.54 8.62
CA GLN A 485 -12.00 -16.13 7.87
C GLN A 485 -11.12 -16.91 8.86
N LEU A 486 -10.83 -18.15 8.53
CA LEU A 486 -9.94 -19.01 9.29
C LEU A 486 -8.97 -19.70 8.35
N GLY A 487 -7.73 -19.85 8.76
CA GLY A 487 -6.77 -20.53 7.92
C GLY A 487 -5.38 -20.66 8.50
N ILE A 488 -4.56 -21.28 7.68
CA ILE A 488 -3.14 -21.51 7.95
C ILE A 488 -2.29 -20.94 6.81
N SER A 489 -1.11 -20.50 7.12
CA SER A 489 -0.14 -20.09 6.10
C SER A 489 1.29 -20.44 6.49
N TYR A 490 2.13 -20.70 5.50
CA TYR A 490 3.56 -20.86 5.63
C TYR A 490 4.31 -19.87 4.74
N GLY A 491 5.39 -19.29 5.27
CA GLY A 491 6.24 -18.36 4.52
C GLY A 491 5.65 -16.97 4.28
N ILE A 492 4.45 -16.66 4.77
CA ILE A 492 3.81 -15.32 4.67
C ILE A 492 3.93 -14.63 6.01
N ARG A 493 4.40 -13.41 5.97
CA ARG A 493 4.45 -12.51 7.14
C ARG A 493 3.43 -11.41 7.07
#